data_388d8272fdb303b5ea9dabe5eb4646bb
#
_entry.id   388d8272fdb303b5ea9dabe5eb4646bb
#
_cell.length_a   1.000
_cell.length_b   1.000
_cell.length_c   1.000
_cell.angle_alpha   90.00
_cell.angle_beta   90.00
_cell.angle_gamma   90.00
#
_symmetry.space_group_name_H-M   'P 1'
#
loop_
_entity.id
_entity.type
_entity.pdbx_description
1 polymer ?
#
loop_
_entity_poly.entity_id
_entity_poly.type
_entity_poly.pdbx_seq_one_letter_code
_entity_poly.pdbx_strand_id
1 'polypeptide(L)'
;MPVRQNLITVALMLGLVIVTFLLNQSALSGNWRFDDGWLLDYASRFSPFDYFFDPAITRGYSLNNLTPTNPLIFDLNLWLFGFEPQGFYIQHLATLAGCAIATYLLLRCWVSPLFAFIGGALFLVGAPTQFVAQQLMVGHYVSGLLFSLLAIYTFQLNLSKSHWFLTLLSTLLYVIATTCKEVYFPLPFVLLLLPGQSLSVRLKLALPMLIWSVAYMFWRLAVLGSFVGGYDAGSQAFSISKAVQSYASIPELLFVTPYLAWLLSLIFIALMVNLARQKRLNTPLMVVALLAVMLPLLPLTQHPGITEANRYLLLPWWLFTVTLIIALANTQILKLSLKAAILLFFTASAGVQAWQAQQAMQPRLNQFDAVYEFFLQPPPGGIYYSREIKDAYYLDTVLNGARYAQARVSGETGEKLPLFMDSRNLRSIDTEQKSVWRYDRDCQCVLNISDRIKSGKKPKPKAPKVLTVAISPPYPPLFEAAPGSISMSQPNEQRLQIHGHSVHPADDLEHEIILITPLQPKQIKSNLSVEKSESADVYQFTLALDYADRNSRDLAAKQSCLLIRSAYSPIRLLANPQASACNDLLSAKP
;
A
#
# COMPACT_ATOMS: atom_id res chain seq x y z
N MET A 1 3.76 39.91 -26.07
CA MET A 1 3.28 39.50 -24.75
C MET A 1 3.10 37.98 -24.58
N PRO A 2 2.56 37.18 -25.53
CA PRO A 2 2.35 35.75 -25.32
C PRO A 2 3.65 34.94 -25.07
N VAL A 3 4.75 35.24 -25.72
CA VAL A 3 6.03 34.51 -25.57
C VAL A 3 6.58 34.63 -24.14
N ARG A 4 6.55 35.82 -23.52
CA ARG A 4 7.02 36.03 -22.15
C ARG A 4 6.17 35.28 -21.12
N GLN A 5 4.85 35.20 -21.34
CA GLN A 5 3.97 34.42 -20.44
C GLN A 5 4.23 32.92 -20.56
N ASN A 6 4.48 32.43 -21.76
CA ASN A 6 4.84 31.02 -21.96
C ASN A 6 6.18 30.67 -21.30
N LEU A 7 7.19 31.54 -21.39
CA LEU A 7 8.48 31.32 -20.73
C LEU A 7 8.35 31.28 -19.21
N ILE A 8 7.56 32.19 -18.61
CA ILE A 8 7.28 32.16 -17.16
C ILE A 8 6.59 30.84 -16.77
N THR A 9 5.60 30.40 -17.55
CA THR A 9 4.90 29.13 -17.29
C THR A 9 5.86 27.95 -17.32
N VAL A 10 6.71 27.84 -18.34
CA VAL A 10 7.71 26.77 -18.45
C VAL A 10 8.70 26.82 -17.29
N ALA A 11 9.20 28.01 -16.94
CA ALA A 11 10.13 28.17 -15.82
C ALA A 11 9.52 27.73 -14.48
N LEU A 12 8.23 28.06 -14.23
CA LEU A 12 7.54 27.63 -13.01
C LEU A 12 7.29 26.11 -13.00
N MET A 13 6.96 25.50 -14.14
CA MET A 13 6.82 24.03 -14.23
C MET A 13 8.17 23.33 -13.99
N LEU A 14 9.27 23.82 -14.57
CA LEU A 14 10.62 23.33 -14.29
C LEU A 14 10.99 23.49 -12.81
N GLY A 15 10.60 24.63 -12.21
CA GLY A 15 10.76 24.85 -10.78
C GLY A 15 10.07 23.78 -9.93
N LEU A 16 8.85 23.35 -10.31
CA LEU A 16 8.15 22.24 -9.60
C LEU A 16 8.86 20.89 -9.77
N VAL A 17 9.42 20.60 -10.95
CA VAL A 17 10.25 19.40 -11.15
C VAL A 17 11.46 19.43 -10.23
N ILE A 18 12.21 20.54 -10.22
CA ILE A 18 13.38 20.71 -9.35
C ILE A 18 13.00 20.54 -7.88
N VAL A 19 11.93 21.19 -7.43
CA VAL A 19 11.43 21.06 -6.04
C VAL A 19 11.09 19.60 -5.71
N THR A 20 10.43 18.88 -6.63
CA THR A 20 10.07 17.47 -6.41
C THR A 20 11.32 16.62 -6.16
N PHE A 21 12.34 16.73 -7.00
CA PHE A 21 13.55 15.93 -6.87
C PHE A 21 14.43 16.36 -5.68
N LEU A 22 14.52 17.66 -5.38
CA LEU A 22 15.27 18.16 -4.22
C LEU A 22 14.64 17.71 -2.88
N LEU A 23 13.31 17.78 -2.76
CA LEU A 23 12.62 17.33 -1.55
C LEU A 23 12.72 15.82 -1.32
N ASN A 24 12.90 15.05 -2.39
CA ASN A 24 12.84 13.58 -2.34
C ASN A 24 14.14 12.93 -2.83
N GLN A 25 15.28 13.63 -2.78
CA GLN A 25 16.56 13.10 -3.25
C GLN A 25 16.98 11.78 -2.55
N SER A 26 16.61 11.61 -1.28
CA SER A 26 16.86 10.37 -0.54
C SER A 26 16.12 9.14 -1.09
N ALA A 27 15.02 9.33 -1.83
CA ALA A 27 14.33 8.24 -2.49
C ALA A 27 15.17 7.63 -3.63
N LEU A 28 15.98 8.46 -4.31
CA LEU A 28 16.82 8.01 -5.44
C LEU A 28 17.93 7.02 -5.04
N SER A 29 18.30 7.01 -3.76
CA SER A 29 19.25 6.03 -3.21
C SER A 29 18.57 4.82 -2.56
N GLY A 30 17.25 4.73 -2.67
CA GLY A 30 16.47 3.64 -2.09
C GLY A 30 16.57 2.34 -2.88
N ASN A 31 16.50 1.23 -2.17
CA ASN A 31 16.41 -0.12 -2.72
C ASN A 31 14.95 -0.62 -2.70
N TRP A 32 14.76 -1.91 -2.96
CA TRP A 32 13.46 -2.57 -2.87
C TRP A 32 13.00 -2.66 -1.41
N ARG A 33 11.76 -2.23 -1.13
CA ARG A 33 11.25 -2.06 0.23
C ARG A 33 9.83 -2.58 0.37
N PHE A 34 9.43 -3.02 1.54
CA PHE A 34 8.06 -3.44 1.87
C PHE A 34 7.45 -4.40 0.83
N ASP A 35 6.31 -4.04 0.24
CA ASP A 35 5.58 -4.84 -0.73
C ASP A 35 6.17 -4.77 -2.16
N ASP A 36 7.29 -4.07 -2.38
CA ASP A 36 7.93 -4.00 -3.71
C ASP A 36 8.26 -5.39 -4.24
N GLY A 37 8.71 -6.30 -3.37
CA GLY A 37 8.99 -7.67 -3.74
C GLY A 37 7.77 -8.43 -4.25
N TRP A 38 6.60 -8.18 -3.68
CA TRP A 38 5.36 -8.76 -4.16
C TRP A 38 5.01 -8.30 -5.57
N LEU A 39 5.20 -7.01 -5.84
CA LEU A 39 4.98 -6.41 -7.17
C LEU A 39 5.98 -6.90 -8.20
N LEU A 40 7.25 -7.02 -7.82
CA LEU A 40 8.30 -7.60 -8.67
C LEU A 40 8.00 -9.06 -9.03
N ASP A 41 7.55 -9.85 -8.06
CA ASP A 41 7.15 -11.25 -8.29
C ASP A 41 6.01 -11.35 -9.30
N TYR A 42 4.94 -10.56 -9.09
CA TYR A 42 3.81 -10.54 -10.02
C TYR A 42 4.21 -10.08 -11.43
N ALA A 43 4.92 -8.96 -11.53
CA ALA A 43 5.41 -8.44 -12.79
C ALA A 43 6.34 -9.42 -13.52
N SER A 44 7.04 -10.28 -12.77
CA SER A 44 7.95 -11.25 -13.37
C SER A 44 7.27 -12.52 -13.91
N ARG A 45 6.14 -12.90 -13.34
CA ARG A 45 5.48 -14.20 -13.61
C ARG A 45 4.24 -14.12 -14.47
N PHE A 46 3.54 -13.00 -14.45
CA PHE A 46 2.26 -12.84 -15.15
C PHE A 46 2.37 -11.79 -16.24
N SER A 47 1.46 -11.86 -17.22
CA SER A 47 1.41 -10.89 -18.31
C SER A 47 0.53 -9.68 -17.94
N PRO A 48 0.72 -8.51 -18.60
CA PRO A 48 -0.17 -7.36 -18.41
C PRO A 48 -1.64 -7.67 -18.61
N PHE A 49 -2.01 -8.60 -19.52
CA PHE A 49 -3.40 -9.00 -19.74
C PHE A 49 -3.99 -9.73 -18.54
N ASP A 50 -3.19 -10.56 -17.86
CA ASP A 50 -3.63 -11.33 -16.71
C ASP A 50 -4.04 -10.42 -15.55
N TYR A 51 -3.38 -9.28 -15.36
CA TYR A 51 -3.73 -8.32 -14.30
C TYR A 51 -5.13 -7.73 -14.45
N PHE A 52 -5.62 -7.60 -15.68
CA PHE A 52 -6.93 -7.01 -15.98
C PHE A 52 -8.02 -8.05 -16.18
N PHE A 53 -7.69 -9.22 -16.70
CA PHE A 53 -8.69 -10.15 -17.25
C PHE A 53 -8.72 -11.51 -16.55
N ASP A 54 -7.67 -11.90 -15.79
CA ASP A 54 -7.70 -13.13 -15.00
C ASP A 54 -8.10 -12.84 -13.54
N PRO A 55 -9.33 -13.22 -13.12
CA PRO A 55 -9.78 -13.00 -11.76
C PRO A 55 -8.93 -13.74 -10.72
N ALA A 56 -8.36 -14.90 -11.04
CA ALA A 56 -7.54 -15.66 -10.08
C ALA A 56 -6.23 -14.91 -9.80
N ILE A 57 -5.57 -14.39 -10.83
CA ILE A 57 -4.33 -13.61 -10.71
C ILE A 57 -4.62 -12.29 -10.00
N THR A 58 -5.67 -11.57 -10.40
CA THR A 58 -6.06 -10.30 -9.75
C THR A 58 -6.34 -10.50 -8.26
N ARG A 59 -7.08 -11.56 -7.89
CA ARG A 59 -7.37 -11.89 -6.48
C ARG A 59 -6.11 -12.33 -5.73
N GLY A 60 -5.23 -13.06 -6.38
CA GLY A 60 -3.94 -13.44 -5.83
C GLY A 60 -3.08 -12.22 -5.50
N TYR A 61 -3.16 -11.19 -6.31
CA TYR A 61 -2.49 -9.92 -6.05
C TYR A 61 -3.14 -9.16 -4.86
N SER A 62 -4.45 -9.01 -4.86
CA SER A 62 -5.18 -8.36 -3.76
C SER A 62 -6.63 -8.81 -3.70
N LEU A 63 -7.04 -9.34 -2.54
CA LEU A 63 -8.44 -9.68 -2.27
C LEU A 63 -9.33 -8.45 -2.05
N ASN A 64 -8.73 -7.31 -1.73
CA ASN A 64 -9.44 -6.13 -1.27
C ASN A 64 -9.44 -4.98 -2.26
N ASN A 65 -8.49 -4.95 -3.19
CA ASN A 65 -8.28 -3.82 -4.09
C ASN A 65 -8.21 -4.28 -5.55
N LEU A 66 -9.01 -3.68 -6.41
CA LEU A 66 -8.93 -3.88 -7.86
C LEU A 66 -7.98 -2.82 -8.45
N THR A 67 -6.69 -3.12 -8.46
CA THR A 67 -5.63 -2.18 -8.85
C THR A 67 -4.66 -2.78 -9.88
N PRO A 68 -5.14 -3.24 -11.05
CA PRO A 68 -4.31 -3.94 -12.03
C PRO A 68 -3.19 -3.08 -12.63
N THR A 69 -3.33 -1.77 -12.59
CA THR A 69 -2.28 -0.85 -13.08
C THR A 69 -1.03 -0.85 -12.17
N ASN A 70 -1.14 -1.27 -10.90
CA ASN A 70 0.03 -1.29 -10.02
C ASN A 70 1.10 -2.31 -10.46
N PRO A 71 0.81 -3.61 -10.65
CA PRO A 71 1.77 -4.53 -11.22
C PRO A 71 2.17 -4.15 -12.66
N LEU A 72 1.28 -3.56 -13.47
CA LEU A 72 1.60 -3.07 -14.81
C LEU A 72 2.69 -1.99 -14.79
N ILE A 73 2.70 -1.07 -13.80
CA ILE A 73 3.75 -0.05 -13.64
C ILE A 73 5.10 -0.73 -13.37
N PHE A 74 5.14 -1.76 -12.52
CA PHE A 74 6.36 -2.51 -12.25
C PHE A 74 6.84 -3.28 -13.48
N ASP A 75 5.94 -3.90 -14.22
CA ASP A 75 6.25 -4.59 -15.46
C ASP A 75 6.86 -3.65 -16.52
N LEU A 76 6.24 -2.48 -16.71
CA LEU A 76 6.78 -1.43 -17.59
C LEU A 76 8.16 -0.96 -17.15
N ASN A 77 8.35 -0.76 -15.85
CA ASN A 77 9.65 -0.33 -15.30
C ASN A 77 10.72 -1.41 -15.44
N LEU A 78 10.39 -2.69 -15.25
CA LEU A 78 11.32 -3.80 -15.51
C LEU A 78 11.73 -3.83 -16.99
N TRP A 79 10.81 -3.55 -17.90
CA TRP A 79 11.11 -3.45 -19.31
C TRP A 79 12.00 -2.25 -19.66
N LEU A 80 11.77 -1.08 -19.04
CA LEU A 80 12.50 0.17 -19.33
C LEU A 80 13.88 0.24 -18.66
N PHE A 81 13.97 -0.19 -17.41
CA PHE A 81 15.13 0.05 -16.55
C PHE A 81 15.81 -1.25 -16.09
N GLY A 82 15.29 -2.41 -16.50
CA GLY A 82 15.77 -3.68 -15.99
C GLY A 82 15.51 -3.81 -14.47
N PHE A 83 16.47 -4.41 -13.76
CA PHE A 83 16.34 -4.65 -12.32
C PHE A 83 17.01 -3.55 -11.47
N GLU A 84 16.98 -2.31 -11.94
CA GLU A 84 17.62 -1.17 -11.27
C GLU A 84 16.58 -0.34 -10.49
N PRO A 85 16.55 -0.38 -9.15
CA PRO A 85 15.53 0.31 -8.35
C PRO A 85 15.53 1.83 -8.57
N GLN A 86 16.68 2.42 -8.86
CA GLN A 86 16.84 3.85 -9.13
C GLN A 86 15.98 4.31 -10.32
N GLY A 87 15.91 3.50 -11.39
CA GLY A 87 15.05 3.79 -12.54
C GLY A 87 13.57 3.88 -12.16
N PHE A 88 13.13 2.99 -11.28
CA PHE A 88 11.76 3.00 -10.75
C PHE A 88 11.49 4.25 -9.89
N TYR A 89 12.44 4.65 -9.02
CA TYR A 89 12.30 5.89 -8.25
C TYR A 89 12.31 7.14 -9.12
N ILE A 90 13.13 7.18 -10.17
CA ILE A 90 13.13 8.30 -11.14
C ILE A 90 11.75 8.40 -11.81
N GLN A 91 11.19 7.28 -12.33
CA GLN A 91 9.87 7.25 -12.93
C GLN A 91 8.78 7.68 -11.93
N HIS A 92 8.87 7.17 -10.70
CA HIS A 92 7.92 7.49 -9.64
C HIS A 92 7.94 8.99 -9.28
N LEU A 93 9.12 9.60 -9.08
CA LEU A 93 9.27 11.02 -8.81
C LEU A 93 8.90 11.89 -10.02
N ALA A 94 9.17 11.43 -11.25
CA ALA A 94 8.72 12.12 -12.45
C ALA A 94 7.18 12.13 -12.54
N THR A 95 6.51 11.05 -12.16
CA THR A 95 5.05 10.98 -12.06
C THR A 95 4.52 11.96 -11.00
N LEU A 96 5.19 12.05 -9.86
CA LEU A 96 4.86 12.99 -8.79
C LEU A 96 5.05 14.46 -9.23
N ALA A 97 6.14 14.75 -9.94
CA ALA A 97 6.36 16.06 -10.57
C ALA A 97 5.25 16.37 -11.58
N GLY A 98 4.82 15.38 -12.35
CA GLY A 98 3.65 15.47 -13.23
C GLY A 98 2.37 15.85 -12.48
N CYS A 99 2.14 15.30 -11.29
CA CYS A 99 1.01 15.70 -10.43
C CYS A 99 1.10 17.19 -10.02
N ALA A 100 2.28 17.66 -9.64
CA ALA A 100 2.50 19.07 -9.26
C ALA A 100 2.29 20.00 -10.46
N ILE A 101 2.80 19.63 -11.64
CA ILE A 101 2.59 20.37 -12.89
C ILE A 101 1.11 20.39 -13.28
N ALA A 102 0.43 19.24 -13.23
CA ALA A 102 -1.00 19.17 -13.54
C ALA A 102 -1.82 19.99 -12.55
N THR A 103 -1.46 20.02 -11.27
CA THR A 103 -2.04 20.90 -10.24
C THR A 103 -1.84 22.36 -10.60
N TYR A 104 -0.62 22.75 -10.99
CA TYR A 104 -0.31 24.10 -11.44
C TYR A 104 -1.17 24.49 -12.65
N LEU A 105 -1.21 23.66 -13.70
CA LEU A 105 -1.98 23.93 -14.91
C LEU A 105 -3.48 24.06 -14.62
N LEU A 106 -4.01 23.21 -13.76
CA LEU A 106 -5.40 23.27 -13.33
C LEU A 106 -5.70 24.58 -12.57
N LEU A 107 -4.85 24.93 -11.60
CA LEU A 107 -4.99 26.16 -10.83
C LEU A 107 -4.88 27.42 -11.72
N ARG A 108 -4.05 27.36 -12.77
CA ARG A 108 -3.94 28.47 -13.76
C ARG A 108 -5.25 28.81 -14.44
N CYS A 109 -6.23 27.91 -14.44
CA CYS A 109 -7.57 28.21 -14.95
C CYS A 109 -8.30 29.25 -14.08
N TRP A 110 -7.93 29.44 -12.81
CA TRP A 110 -8.69 30.26 -11.85
C TRP A 110 -7.87 31.26 -11.05
N VAL A 111 -6.54 31.10 -11.00
CA VAL A 111 -5.67 31.95 -10.19
C VAL A 111 -4.43 32.41 -10.97
N SER A 112 -3.70 33.38 -10.42
CA SER A 112 -2.48 33.91 -11.02
C SER A 112 -1.36 32.86 -11.05
N PRO A 113 -0.33 33.01 -11.94
CA PRO A 113 0.78 32.05 -12.03
C PRO A 113 1.48 31.77 -10.71
N LEU A 114 1.69 32.79 -9.89
CA LEU A 114 2.35 32.66 -8.60
C LEU A 114 1.53 31.85 -7.61
N PHE A 115 0.23 32.12 -7.47
CA PHE A 115 -0.65 31.32 -6.61
C PHE A 115 -0.74 29.87 -7.09
N ALA A 116 -0.80 29.64 -8.40
CA ALA A 116 -0.82 28.29 -8.96
C ALA A 116 0.48 27.52 -8.66
N PHE A 117 1.64 28.19 -8.77
CA PHE A 117 2.94 27.61 -8.42
C PHE A 117 3.03 27.25 -6.93
N ILE A 118 2.61 28.20 -6.06
CA ILE A 118 2.57 27.93 -4.61
C ILE A 118 1.65 26.74 -4.30
N GLY A 119 0.54 26.58 -5.02
CA GLY A 119 -0.35 25.42 -4.85
C GLY A 119 0.34 24.09 -5.21
N GLY A 120 1.05 24.04 -6.34
CA GLY A 120 1.85 22.87 -6.71
C GLY A 120 2.96 22.58 -5.70
N ALA A 121 3.65 23.60 -5.20
CA ALA A 121 4.70 23.46 -4.19
C ALA A 121 4.14 23.04 -2.83
N LEU A 122 3.01 23.59 -2.37
CA LEU A 122 2.35 23.18 -1.14
C LEU A 122 1.91 21.72 -1.20
N PHE A 123 1.37 21.27 -2.34
CA PHE A 123 1.04 19.86 -2.53
C PHE A 123 2.27 18.97 -2.33
N LEU A 124 3.43 19.35 -2.86
CA LEU A 124 4.68 18.57 -2.72
C LEU A 124 5.19 18.51 -1.28
N VAL A 125 5.01 19.56 -0.49
CA VAL A 125 5.55 19.64 0.88
C VAL A 125 4.74 18.82 1.89
N GLY A 126 3.49 18.47 1.61
CA GLY A 126 2.62 17.79 2.57
C GLY A 126 3.05 16.37 2.94
N ALA A 127 2.79 15.97 4.18
CA ALA A 127 3.13 14.64 4.69
C ALA A 127 2.60 13.47 3.82
N PRO A 128 1.36 13.48 3.28
CA PRO A 128 0.90 12.44 2.38
C PRO A 128 1.74 12.31 1.11
N THR A 129 2.17 13.43 0.54
CA THR A 129 3.01 13.45 -0.67
C THR A 129 4.41 12.94 -0.38
N GLN A 130 5.01 13.40 0.72
CA GLN A 130 6.34 12.97 1.13
C GLN A 130 6.38 11.50 1.52
N PHE A 131 5.31 10.97 2.11
CA PHE A 131 5.19 9.55 2.42
C PHE A 131 5.17 8.68 1.15
N VAL A 132 4.34 9.04 0.16
CA VAL A 132 4.26 8.24 -1.08
C VAL A 132 5.52 8.35 -1.93
N ALA A 133 6.25 9.47 -1.87
CA ALA A 133 7.48 9.67 -2.63
C ALA A 133 8.61 8.68 -2.27
N GLN A 134 8.61 8.15 -1.04
CA GLN A 134 9.65 7.26 -0.52
C GLN A 134 9.37 5.76 -0.75
N GLN A 135 8.24 5.39 -1.39
CA GLN A 135 7.79 4.00 -1.48
C GLN A 135 7.25 3.68 -2.88
N LEU A 136 7.92 2.79 -3.60
CA LEU A 136 7.51 2.37 -4.95
C LEU A 136 6.18 1.61 -4.93
N MET A 137 5.96 0.76 -3.92
CA MET A 137 4.74 -0.05 -3.78
C MET A 137 3.44 0.76 -3.82
N VAL A 138 3.51 2.06 -3.49
CA VAL A 138 2.34 2.96 -3.51
C VAL A 138 2.29 3.85 -4.77
N GLY A 139 3.11 3.57 -5.78
CA GLY A 139 3.17 4.33 -7.03
C GLY A 139 1.84 4.44 -7.76
N HIS A 140 0.96 3.47 -7.58
CA HIS A 140 -0.40 3.50 -8.12
C HIS A 140 -1.28 4.62 -7.53
N TYR A 141 -1.00 5.12 -6.31
CA TYR A 141 -1.66 6.32 -5.79
C TYR A 141 -1.21 7.56 -6.56
N VAL A 142 0.10 7.70 -6.82
CA VAL A 142 0.66 8.85 -7.53
C VAL A 142 0.21 8.85 -8.99
N SER A 143 0.27 7.69 -9.66
CA SER A 143 -0.18 7.54 -11.04
C SER A 143 -1.67 7.79 -11.18
N GLY A 144 -2.49 7.25 -10.28
CA GLY A 144 -3.92 7.50 -10.27
C GLY A 144 -4.27 8.98 -10.04
N LEU A 145 -3.51 9.68 -9.18
CA LEU A 145 -3.67 11.12 -9.02
C LEU A 145 -3.32 11.87 -10.31
N LEU A 146 -2.19 11.55 -10.95
CA LEU A 146 -1.80 12.19 -12.21
C LEU A 146 -2.89 12.05 -13.27
N PHE A 147 -3.37 10.83 -13.52
CA PHE A 147 -4.44 10.60 -14.49
C PHE A 147 -5.76 11.29 -14.10
N SER A 148 -6.08 11.36 -12.81
CA SER A 148 -7.22 12.12 -12.30
C SER A 148 -7.08 13.61 -12.60
N LEU A 149 -5.91 14.20 -12.36
CA LEU A 149 -5.65 15.62 -12.62
C LEU A 149 -5.70 15.95 -14.10
N LEU A 150 -5.16 15.09 -14.95
CA LEU A 150 -5.25 15.21 -16.39
C LEU A 150 -6.70 15.06 -16.87
N ALA A 151 -7.50 14.17 -16.27
CA ALA A 151 -8.92 14.06 -16.55
C ALA A 151 -9.69 15.33 -16.17
N ILE A 152 -9.43 15.91 -14.98
CA ILE A 152 -10.03 17.18 -14.56
C ILE A 152 -9.63 18.30 -15.53
N TYR A 153 -8.36 18.40 -15.89
CA TYR A 153 -7.86 19.45 -16.76
C TYR A 153 -8.46 19.36 -18.17
N THR A 154 -8.49 18.17 -18.78
CA THR A 154 -9.11 17.94 -20.08
C THR A 154 -10.61 18.19 -20.06
N PHE A 155 -11.29 17.81 -18.97
CA PHE A 155 -12.69 18.12 -18.76
C PHE A 155 -12.92 19.64 -18.67
N GLN A 156 -12.09 20.37 -17.92
CA GLN A 156 -12.16 21.85 -17.81
C GLN A 156 -11.96 22.51 -19.17
N LEU A 157 -11.03 22.04 -19.98
CA LEU A 157 -10.86 22.52 -21.35
C LEU A 157 -12.11 22.25 -22.21
N ASN A 158 -12.76 21.12 -21.99
CA ASN A 158 -13.96 20.75 -22.73
C ASN A 158 -15.18 21.61 -22.38
N LEU A 159 -15.27 22.11 -21.16
CA LEU A 159 -16.34 23.06 -20.78
C LEU A 159 -16.35 24.30 -21.64
N SER A 160 -15.22 24.73 -22.21
CA SER A 160 -15.11 25.90 -23.09
C SER A 160 -15.17 25.55 -24.59
N LYS A 161 -14.72 24.36 -24.97
CA LYS A 161 -14.56 23.96 -26.38
C LYS A 161 -15.68 23.04 -26.90
N SER A 162 -16.39 22.34 -26.01
CA SER A 162 -17.47 21.39 -26.32
C SER A 162 -17.09 20.35 -27.39
N HIS A 163 -15.88 19.77 -27.27
CA HIS A 163 -15.34 18.87 -28.28
C HIS A 163 -15.43 17.41 -27.81
N TRP A 164 -16.03 16.52 -28.59
CA TRP A 164 -16.24 15.11 -28.22
C TRP A 164 -14.95 14.37 -27.88
N PHE A 165 -13.84 14.68 -28.57
CA PHE A 165 -12.52 14.08 -28.31
C PHE A 165 -12.04 14.37 -26.88
N LEU A 166 -12.27 15.59 -26.35
CA LEU A 166 -11.91 15.93 -24.98
C LEU A 166 -12.78 15.20 -23.96
N THR A 167 -14.06 14.92 -24.31
CA THR A 167 -14.91 14.04 -23.48
C THR A 167 -14.34 12.62 -23.41
N LEU A 168 -13.99 12.06 -24.59
CA LEU A 168 -13.40 10.73 -24.66
C LEU A 168 -12.06 10.66 -23.92
N LEU A 169 -11.17 11.63 -24.14
CA LEU A 169 -9.86 11.68 -23.49
C LEU A 169 -9.99 11.81 -21.97
N SER A 170 -10.84 12.69 -21.47
CA SER A 170 -11.04 12.84 -20.02
C SER A 170 -11.65 11.57 -19.40
N THR A 171 -12.53 10.88 -20.12
CA THR A 171 -13.09 9.59 -19.67
C THR A 171 -12.02 8.50 -19.66
N LEU A 172 -11.19 8.39 -20.71
CA LEU A 172 -10.10 7.41 -20.76
C LEU A 172 -9.09 7.62 -19.60
N LEU A 173 -8.72 8.87 -19.33
CA LEU A 173 -7.85 9.22 -18.21
C LEU A 173 -8.48 8.84 -16.86
N TYR A 174 -9.79 9.01 -16.73
CA TYR A 174 -10.53 8.57 -15.54
C TYR A 174 -10.57 7.04 -15.41
N VAL A 175 -10.78 6.32 -16.50
CA VAL A 175 -10.70 4.84 -16.54
C VAL A 175 -9.33 4.39 -15.99
N ILE A 176 -8.24 4.96 -16.50
CA ILE A 176 -6.88 4.63 -16.04
C ILE A 176 -6.73 4.98 -14.55
N ALA A 177 -7.20 6.15 -14.10
CA ALA A 177 -7.11 6.55 -12.70
C ALA A 177 -7.77 5.54 -11.75
N THR A 178 -8.97 5.05 -12.10
CA THR A 178 -9.71 4.08 -11.27
C THR A 178 -9.06 2.69 -11.26
N THR A 179 -8.38 2.29 -12.34
CA THR A 179 -7.61 1.03 -12.38
C THR A 179 -6.27 1.15 -11.64
N CYS A 180 -5.77 2.37 -11.41
CA CYS A 180 -4.66 2.60 -10.49
C CYS A 180 -5.10 2.41 -9.03
N LYS A 181 -6.18 3.10 -8.61
CA LYS A 181 -6.70 2.98 -7.24
C LYS A 181 -8.16 3.44 -7.14
N GLU A 182 -8.93 2.70 -6.38
CA GLU A 182 -10.36 2.93 -6.17
C GLU A 182 -10.69 4.27 -5.48
N VAL A 183 -9.73 4.87 -4.78
CA VAL A 183 -9.91 6.20 -4.15
C VAL A 183 -10.22 7.30 -5.17
N TYR A 184 -9.94 7.08 -6.46
CA TYR A 184 -10.23 8.01 -7.55
C TYR A 184 -11.62 7.85 -8.17
N PHE A 185 -12.36 6.84 -7.72
CA PHE A 185 -13.75 6.61 -8.14
C PHE A 185 -14.67 7.84 -7.99
N PRO A 186 -14.54 8.70 -6.93
CA PRO A 186 -15.39 9.87 -6.76
C PRO A 186 -15.12 11.04 -7.72
N LEU A 187 -14.16 10.93 -8.62
CA LEU A 187 -13.76 12.04 -9.49
C LEU A 187 -14.92 12.72 -10.25
N PRO A 188 -15.92 12.00 -10.81
CA PRO A 188 -17.06 12.65 -11.48
C PRO A 188 -17.80 13.66 -10.60
N PHE A 189 -17.89 13.42 -9.29
CA PHE A 189 -18.53 14.35 -8.36
C PHE A 189 -17.69 15.62 -8.15
N VAL A 190 -16.35 15.50 -8.19
CA VAL A 190 -15.44 16.64 -8.14
C VAL A 190 -15.58 17.51 -9.41
N LEU A 191 -15.77 16.88 -10.58
CA LEU A 191 -15.98 17.59 -11.84
C LEU A 191 -17.26 18.45 -11.84
N LEU A 192 -18.27 18.06 -11.08
CA LEU A 192 -19.50 18.85 -10.95
C LEU A 192 -19.28 20.20 -10.23
N LEU A 193 -18.16 20.37 -9.51
CA LEU A 193 -17.79 21.63 -8.88
C LEU A 193 -17.19 22.66 -9.86
N LEU A 194 -16.69 22.21 -11.02
CA LEU A 194 -15.97 23.08 -11.93
C LEU A 194 -16.85 24.22 -12.45
N PRO A 195 -16.37 25.47 -12.42
CA PRO A 195 -17.13 26.62 -12.89
C PRO A 195 -17.16 26.68 -14.43
N GLY A 196 -17.99 27.54 -14.96
CA GLY A 196 -17.98 27.91 -16.39
C GLY A 196 -19.17 27.42 -17.19
N GLN A 197 -19.91 26.42 -16.71
CA GLN A 197 -21.10 25.87 -17.38
C GLN A 197 -22.21 25.50 -16.40
N SER A 198 -23.43 25.31 -16.89
CA SER A 198 -24.54 24.84 -16.07
C SER A 198 -24.29 23.40 -15.58
N LEU A 199 -24.93 23.02 -14.47
CA LEU A 199 -24.84 21.68 -13.93
C LEU A 199 -25.29 20.62 -14.95
N SER A 200 -26.33 20.93 -15.75
CA SER A 200 -26.83 20.03 -16.80
C SER A 200 -25.77 19.74 -17.87
N VAL A 201 -25.00 20.75 -18.31
CA VAL A 201 -23.91 20.56 -19.27
C VAL A 201 -22.78 19.71 -18.64
N ARG A 202 -22.42 20.00 -17.40
CA ARG A 202 -21.38 19.22 -16.69
C ARG A 202 -21.80 17.77 -16.52
N LEU A 203 -23.04 17.50 -16.15
CA LEU A 203 -23.58 16.14 -16.05
C LEU A 203 -23.54 15.41 -17.40
N LYS A 204 -23.94 16.06 -18.50
CA LYS A 204 -23.87 15.46 -19.84
C LYS A 204 -22.45 15.09 -20.22
N LEU A 205 -21.48 15.96 -19.95
CA LEU A 205 -20.06 15.69 -20.25
C LEU A 205 -19.45 14.63 -19.32
N ALA A 206 -19.91 14.53 -18.07
CA ALA A 206 -19.47 13.52 -17.11
C ALA A 206 -20.18 12.15 -17.29
N LEU A 207 -21.24 12.09 -18.11
CA LEU A 207 -22.04 10.86 -18.27
C LEU A 207 -21.19 9.62 -18.65
N PRO A 208 -20.22 9.68 -19.59
CA PRO A 208 -19.39 8.49 -19.89
C PRO A 208 -18.57 8.03 -18.69
N MET A 209 -18.10 8.94 -17.84
CA MET A 209 -17.39 8.58 -16.60
C MET A 209 -18.33 7.93 -15.58
N LEU A 210 -19.57 8.42 -15.46
CA LEU A 210 -20.58 7.83 -14.59
C LEU A 210 -20.97 6.41 -15.06
N ILE A 211 -21.10 6.22 -16.38
CA ILE A 211 -21.33 4.88 -16.97
C ILE A 211 -20.15 3.95 -16.63
N TRP A 212 -18.91 4.43 -16.79
CA TRP A 212 -17.74 3.66 -16.38
C TRP A 212 -17.74 3.34 -14.88
N SER A 213 -18.12 4.29 -14.05
CA SER A 213 -18.21 4.05 -12.59
C SER A 213 -19.12 2.86 -12.27
N VAL A 214 -20.27 2.78 -12.94
CA VAL A 214 -21.18 1.64 -12.79
C VAL A 214 -20.56 0.35 -13.34
N ALA A 215 -19.96 0.39 -14.53
CA ALA A 215 -19.29 -0.76 -15.13
C ALA A 215 -18.14 -1.27 -14.24
N TYR A 216 -17.35 -0.35 -13.67
CA TYR A 216 -16.26 -0.68 -12.75
C TYR A 216 -16.77 -1.40 -11.49
N MET A 217 -17.90 -1.00 -10.93
CA MET A 217 -18.49 -1.66 -9.76
C MET A 217 -18.90 -3.11 -10.08
N PHE A 218 -19.49 -3.35 -11.27
CA PHE A 218 -19.81 -4.70 -11.72
C PHE A 218 -18.55 -5.53 -12.04
N TRP A 219 -17.54 -4.93 -12.66
CA TRP A 219 -16.25 -5.58 -12.88
C TRP A 219 -15.59 -5.95 -11.55
N ARG A 220 -15.58 -5.04 -10.57
CA ARG A 220 -15.09 -5.33 -9.24
C ARG A 220 -15.85 -6.50 -8.59
N LEU A 221 -17.18 -6.50 -8.66
CA LEU A 221 -17.99 -7.60 -8.13
C LEU A 221 -17.64 -8.92 -8.81
N ALA A 222 -17.50 -8.94 -10.14
CA ALA A 222 -17.15 -10.14 -10.90
C ALA A 222 -15.76 -10.67 -10.53
N VAL A 223 -14.79 -9.76 -10.35
CA VAL A 223 -13.40 -10.13 -10.05
C VAL A 223 -13.20 -10.43 -8.57
N LEU A 224 -13.62 -9.56 -7.66
CA LEU A 224 -13.33 -9.68 -6.22
C LEU A 224 -14.49 -10.27 -5.38
N GLY A 225 -15.66 -10.45 -5.98
CA GLY A 225 -16.84 -10.97 -5.28
C GLY A 225 -17.52 -9.96 -4.34
N SER A 226 -17.09 -8.68 -4.32
CA SER A 226 -17.64 -7.65 -3.43
C SER A 226 -17.60 -6.26 -4.04
N PHE A 227 -18.59 -5.43 -3.74
CA PHE A 227 -18.63 -4.03 -4.17
C PHE A 227 -17.67 -3.12 -3.36
N VAL A 228 -17.46 -3.46 -2.10
CA VAL A 228 -16.64 -2.67 -1.17
C VAL A 228 -15.52 -3.56 -0.62
N GLY A 229 -14.30 -3.06 -0.64
CA GLY A 229 -13.14 -3.71 -0.06
C GLY A 229 -12.63 -2.96 1.16
N GLY A 230 -11.77 -3.60 1.91
CA GLY A 230 -11.06 -3.04 3.07
C GLY A 230 -10.34 -4.16 3.80
N TYR A 231 -9.32 -3.84 4.55
CA TYR A 231 -8.47 -4.83 5.23
C TYR A 231 -9.21 -5.76 6.19
N ASP A 232 -10.41 -5.38 6.65
CA ASP A 232 -11.26 -6.18 7.52
C ASP A 232 -12.71 -6.20 7.03
N ALA A 233 -12.93 -6.08 5.71
CA ALA A 233 -14.27 -6.08 5.13
C ALA A 233 -14.99 -7.38 5.47
N GLY A 234 -15.97 -7.29 6.36
CA GLY A 234 -16.80 -8.42 6.81
C GLY A 234 -16.43 -9.05 8.14
N SER A 235 -15.27 -8.72 8.74
CA SER A 235 -14.83 -9.35 9.99
C SER A 235 -15.23 -8.61 11.26
N GLN A 236 -15.59 -7.32 11.17
CA GLN A 236 -15.97 -6.49 12.33
C GLN A 236 -17.24 -5.70 12.04
N ALA A 237 -18.09 -5.57 13.08
CA ALA A 237 -19.22 -4.67 13.01
C ALA A 237 -18.73 -3.21 12.81
N PHE A 238 -19.33 -2.51 11.84
CA PHE A 238 -19.00 -1.12 11.57
C PHE A 238 -19.26 -0.22 12.78
N SER A 239 -18.25 0.53 13.21
CA SER A 239 -18.35 1.45 14.35
C SER A 239 -18.33 2.90 13.88
N ILE A 240 -19.45 3.60 14.09
CA ILE A 240 -19.54 5.04 13.78
C ILE A 240 -18.56 5.85 14.63
N SER A 241 -18.37 5.49 15.91
CA SER A 241 -17.44 6.22 16.79
C SER A 241 -15.99 6.12 16.30
N LYS A 242 -15.55 4.95 15.82
CA LYS A 242 -14.22 4.79 15.20
C LYS A 242 -14.10 5.62 13.93
N ALA A 243 -15.13 5.65 13.08
CA ALA A 243 -15.12 6.46 11.87
C ALA A 243 -14.99 7.95 12.21
N VAL A 244 -15.79 8.45 13.13
CA VAL A 244 -15.73 9.85 13.59
C VAL A 244 -14.33 10.17 14.17
N GLN A 245 -13.81 9.32 15.02
CA GLN A 245 -12.48 9.50 15.61
C GLN A 245 -11.37 9.52 14.54
N SER A 246 -11.41 8.60 13.58
CA SER A 246 -10.44 8.54 12.48
C SER A 246 -10.51 9.77 11.59
N TYR A 247 -11.71 10.25 11.23
CA TYR A 247 -11.84 11.49 10.47
C TYR A 247 -11.41 12.72 11.26
N ALA A 248 -11.69 12.78 12.56
CA ALA A 248 -11.27 13.86 13.42
C ALA A 248 -9.74 13.93 13.59
N SER A 249 -9.03 12.82 13.44
CA SER A 249 -7.55 12.80 13.51
C SER A 249 -6.86 13.28 12.23
N ILE A 250 -7.56 13.42 11.09
CA ILE A 250 -6.96 13.83 9.81
C ILE A 250 -6.17 15.15 9.91
N PRO A 251 -6.69 16.22 10.54
CA PRO A 251 -5.91 17.46 10.69
C PRO A 251 -4.57 17.26 11.38
N GLU A 252 -4.50 16.39 12.38
CA GLU A 252 -3.27 16.08 13.13
C GLU A 252 -2.27 15.27 12.29
N LEU A 253 -2.75 14.52 11.30
CA LEU A 253 -1.89 13.82 10.34
C LEU A 253 -1.30 14.75 9.27
N LEU A 254 -1.94 15.89 9.06
CA LEU A 254 -1.54 16.88 8.05
C LEU A 254 -0.67 18.01 8.61
N PHE A 255 -0.82 18.32 9.91
CA PHE A 255 -0.19 19.49 10.55
C PHE A 255 0.45 19.13 11.89
N VAL A 256 1.51 19.84 12.23
CA VAL A 256 2.54 19.45 13.22
C VAL A 256 2.06 19.23 14.66
N THR A 257 1.02 19.91 15.11
CA THR A 257 0.48 19.73 16.47
C THR A 257 -1.05 19.72 16.45
N PRO A 258 -1.72 19.05 17.41
CA PRO A 258 -3.18 19.03 17.46
C PRO A 258 -3.79 20.43 17.51
N TYR A 259 -3.28 21.32 18.38
CA TYR A 259 -3.80 22.69 18.49
C TYR A 259 -3.66 23.49 17.20
N LEU A 260 -2.49 23.38 16.56
CA LEU A 260 -2.21 24.04 15.28
C LEU A 260 -3.06 23.46 14.16
N ALA A 261 -3.22 22.15 14.11
CA ALA A 261 -4.05 21.46 13.15
C ALA A 261 -5.51 21.94 13.22
N TRP A 262 -6.06 22.05 14.40
CA TRP A 262 -7.43 22.56 14.60
C TRP A 262 -7.54 24.06 14.26
N LEU A 263 -6.57 24.89 14.65
CA LEU A 263 -6.54 26.29 14.26
C LEU A 263 -6.52 26.47 12.74
N LEU A 264 -5.65 25.74 12.03
CA LEU A 264 -5.57 25.77 10.57
C LEU A 264 -6.87 25.29 9.92
N SER A 265 -7.50 24.26 10.49
CA SER A 265 -8.80 23.77 10.03
C SER A 265 -9.89 24.84 10.20
N LEU A 266 -9.92 25.57 11.32
CA LEU A 266 -10.85 26.67 11.53
C LEU A 266 -10.61 27.82 10.56
N ILE A 267 -9.36 28.19 10.28
CA ILE A 267 -9.01 29.20 9.26
C ILE A 267 -9.52 28.75 7.89
N PHE A 268 -9.30 27.49 7.51
CA PHE A 268 -9.79 26.94 6.25
C PHE A 268 -11.32 26.98 6.16
N ILE A 269 -12.03 26.55 7.21
CA ILE A 269 -13.49 26.61 7.26
C ILE A 269 -13.98 28.06 7.14
N ALA A 270 -13.36 29.00 7.83
CA ALA A 270 -13.72 30.42 7.73
C ALA A 270 -13.55 30.97 6.31
N LEU A 271 -12.48 30.57 5.60
CA LEU A 271 -12.28 30.92 4.19
C LEU A 271 -13.39 30.33 3.30
N MET A 272 -13.79 29.06 3.54
CA MET A 272 -14.86 28.43 2.79
C MET A 272 -16.22 29.08 3.03
N VAL A 273 -16.54 29.39 4.29
CA VAL A 273 -17.77 30.14 4.64
C VAL A 273 -17.80 31.51 3.98
N ASN A 274 -16.65 32.21 3.95
CA ASN A 274 -16.55 33.51 3.27
C ASN A 274 -16.82 33.38 1.76
N LEU A 275 -16.24 32.36 1.08
CA LEU A 275 -16.53 32.14 -0.36
C LEU A 275 -17.99 31.78 -0.61
N ALA A 276 -18.60 30.96 0.28
CA ALA A 276 -19.99 30.61 0.19
C ALA A 276 -20.91 31.83 0.33
N ARG A 277 -20.63 32.74 1.32
CA ARG A 277 -21.36 33.99 1.52
C ARG A 277 -21.24 34.91 0.33
N GLN A 278 -20.11 34.94 -0.35
CA GLN A 278 -19.89 35.72 -1.57
C GLN A 278 -20.55 35.08 -2.81
N LYS A 279 -21.27 33.96 -2.66
CA LYS A 279 -21.88 33.18 -3.77
C LYS A 279 -20.86 32.72 -4.82
N ARG A 280 -19.57 32.69 -4.46
CA ARG A 280 -18.48 32.19 -5.33
C ARG A 280 -18.27 30.69 -5.24
N LEU A 281 -18.93 30.03 -4.30
CA LEU A 281 -18.88 28.60 -4.07
C LEU A 281 -20.31 28.05 -4.05
N ASN A 282 -20.54 26.99 -4.84
CA ASN A 282 -21.78 26.22 -4.73
C ASN A 282 -21.64 25.27 -3.54
N THR A 283 -22.06 25.72 -2.36
CA THR A 283 -21.91 25.01 -1.10
C THR A 283 -22.48 23.58 -1.14
N PRO A 284 -23.71 23.30 -1.64
CA PRO A 284 -24.23 21.94 -1.73
C PRO A 284 -23.34 21.00 -2.56
N LEU A 285 -22.89 21.44 -3.74
CA LEU A 285 -22.02 20.63 -4.58
C LEU A 285 -20.64 20.39 -3.94
N MET A 286 -20.11 21.39 -3.22
CA MET A 286 -18.85 21.22 -2.48
C MET A 286 -18.99 20.17 -1.38
N VAL A 287 -20.08 20.19 -0.62
CA VAL A 287 -20.35 19.17 0.40
C VAL A 287 -20.43 17.78 -0.25
N VAL A 288 -21.15 17.65 -1.36
CA VAL A 288 -21.25 16.39 -2.10
C VAL A 288 -19.88 15.90 -2.56
N ALA A 289 -19.05 16.76 -3.13
CA ALA A 289 -17.71 16.38 -3.59
C ALA A 289 -16.79 16.00 -2.42
N LEU A 290 -16.84 16.75 -1.32
CA LEU A 290 -16.07 16.44 -0.12
C LEU A 290 -16.48 15.07 0.45
N LEU A 291 -17.77 14.83 0.61
CA LEU A 291 -18.29 13.54 1.08
C LEU A 291 -17.89 12.41 0.12
N ALA A 292 -18.01 12.63 -1.19
CA ALA A 292 -17.64 11.65 -2.19
C ALA A 292 -16.14 11.27 -2.12
N VAL A 293 -15.25 12.24 -1.87
CA VAL A 293 -13.80 12.00 -1.71
C VAL A 293 -13.48 11.29 -0.38
N MET A 294 -14.25 11.59 0.68
CA MET A 294 -14.02 10.98 2.00
C MET A 294 -14.65 9.59 2.13
N LEU A 295 -15.72 9.31 1.39
CA LEU A 295 -16.46 8.05 1.47
C LEU A 295 -15.61 6.79 1.19
N PRO A 296 -14.69 6.76 0.19
CA PRO A 296 -13.82 5.61 -0.04
C PRO A 296 -12.85 5.30 1.11
N LEU A 297 -12.62 6.27 2.00
CA LEU A 297 -11.79 6.06 3.20
C LEU A 297 -12.58 5.43 4.36
N LEU A 298 -13.92 5.41 4.27
CA LEU A 298 -14.78 4.93 5.35
C LEU A 298 -14.46 3.50 5.81
N PRO A 299 -14.23 2.51 4.93
CA PRO A 299 -13.84 1.17 5.36
C PRO A 299 -12.52 1.13 6.12
N LEU A 300 -11.58 2.02 5.77
CA LEU A 300 -10.26 2.11 6.39
C LEU A 300 -10.32 2.69 7.81
N THR A 301 -11.37 3.46 8.14
CA THR A 301 -11.54 4.03 9.49
C THR A 301 -11.72 2.97 10.57
N GLN A 302 -12.09 1.75 10.18
CA GLN A 302 -12.24 0.62 11.11
C GLN A 302 -10.90 -0.03 11.45
N HIS A 303 -9.87 0.21 10.64
CA HIS A 303 -8.54 -0.35 10.81
C HIS A 303 -7.66 0.59 11.67
N PRO A 304 -6.97 0.08 12.72
CA PRO A 304 -6.14 0.93 13.59
C PRO A 304 -4.94 1.58 12.86
N GLY A 305 -4.57 1.08 11.67
CA GLY A 305 -3.43 1.58 10.90
C GLY A 305 -3.72 2.71 9.91
N ILE A 306 -4.92 3.31 9.91
CA ILE A 306 -5.19 4.45 9.00
C ILE A 306 -4.28 5.66 9.31
N THR A 307 -3.91 5.81 10.58
CA THR A 307 -3.01 6.86 11.05
C THR A 307 -1.55 6.66 10.63
N GLU A 308 -1.16 5.42 10.34
CA GLU A 308 0.19 5.08 9.89
C GLU A 308 0.35 5.19 8.37
N ALA A 309 -0.76 5.22 7.62
CA ALA A 309 -0.75 5.12 6.17
C ALA A 309 -1.21 6.42 5.50
N ASN A 310 -0.40 7.47 5.58
CA ASN A 310 -0.65 8.78 4.96
C ASN A 310 -0.98 8.72 3.45
N ARG A 311 -0.67 7.60 2.77
CA ARG A 311 -0.98 7.41 1.34
C ARG A 311 -2.47 7.57 1.00
N TYR A 312 -3.36 7.21 1.93
CA TYR A 312 -4.80 7.37 1.74
C TYR A 312 -5.25 8.83 1.75
N LEU A 313 -4.45 9.71 2.34
CA LEU A 313 -4.73 11.13 2.42
C LEU A 313 -4.19 11.92 1.22
N LEU A 314 -3.57 11.28 0.22
CA LEU A 314 -2.98 11.96 -0.93
C LEU A 314 -4.02 12.77 -1.73
N LEU A 315 -5.19 12.17 -2.05
CA LEU A 315 -6.27 12.87 -2.75
C LEU A 315 -6.96 13.92 -1.86
N PRO A 316 -7.32 13.65 -0.60
CA PRO A 316 -7.80 14.67 0.33
C PRO A 316 -6.83 15.84 0.50
N TRP A 317 -5.54 15.58 0.62
CA TRP A 317 -4.50 16.62 0.72
C TRP A 317 -4.42 17.49 -0.53
N TRP A 318 -4.45 16.86 -1.70
CA TRP A 318 -4.49 17.59 -2.96
C TRP A 318 -5.73 18.50 -3.05
N LEU A 319 -6.92 17.98 -2.75
CA LEU A 319 -8.17 18.72 -2.78
C LEU A 319 -8.14 19.90 -1.79
N PHE A 320 -7.66 19.66 -0.57
CA PHE A 320 -7.46 20.70 0.44
C PHE A 320 -6.54 21.81 -0.11
N THR A 321 -5.39 21.44 -0.66
CA THR A 321 -4.39 22.39 -1.19
C THR A 321 -4.99 23.27 -2.31
N VAL A 322 -5.65 22.65 -3.30
CA VAL A 322 -6.27 23.36 -4.42
C VAL A 322 -7.36 24.31 -3.91
N THR A 323 -8.20 23.83 -2.99
CA THR A 323 -9.30 24.63 -2.44
C THR A 323 -8.78 25.82 -1.61
N LEU A 324 -7.73 25.60 -0.78
CA LEU A 324 -7.08 26.66 -0.01
C LEU A 324 -6.53 27.77 -0.92
N ILE A 325 -5.81 27.39 -1.98
CA ILE A 325 -5.22 28.34 -2.93
C ILE A 325 -6.30 29.15 -3.63
N ILE A 326 -7.37 28.49 -4.12
CA ILE A 326 -8.49 29.17 -4.75
C ILE A 326 -9.17 30.12 -3.76
N ALA A 327 -9.36 29.70 -2.51
CA ALA A 327 -9.99 30.50 -1.48
C ALA A 327 -9.19 31.76 -1.16
N LEU A 328 -7.89 31.64 -0.94
CA LEU A 328 -7.02 32.76 -0.63
C LEU A 328 -6.89 33.74 -1.82
N ALA A 329 -6.75 33.21 -3.05
CA ALA A 329 -6.66 34.06 -4.24
C ALA A 329 -7.93 34.90 -4.43
N ASN A 330 -9.11 34.33 -4.19
CA ASN A 330 -10.40 34.97 -4.45
C ASN A 330 -10.97 35.76 -3.27
N THR A 331 -10.41 35.66 -2.07
CA THR A 331 -10.84 36.45 -0.92
C THR A 331 -10.38 37.89 -1.04
N GLN A 332 -11.32 38.84 -1.20
CA GLN A 332 -11.01 40.27 -1.37
C GLN A 332 -10.74 41.00 -0.05
N ILE A 333 -11.29 40.48 1.07
CA ILE A 333 -11.20 41.11 2.40
C ILE A 333 -9.76 41.06 2.94
N LEU A 334 -8.98 40.04 2.56
CA LEU A 334 -7.62 39.84 3.06
C LEU A 334 -6.59 40.62 2.25
N LYS A 335 -5.76 41.43 2.92
CA LYS A 335 -4.56 42.03 2.32
C LYS A 335 -3.58 40.94 1.84
N LEU A 336 -2.78 41.26 0.83
CA LEU A 336 -1.81 40.34 0.25
C LEU A 336 -0.82 39.83 1.30
N SER A 337 -0.37 40.67 2.23
CA SER A 337 0.52 40.29 3.33
C SER A 337 -0.10 39.23 4.26
N LEU A 338 -1.40 39.35 4.56
CA LEU A 338 -2.08 38.35 5.39
C LEU A 338 -2.31 37.04 4.62
N LYS A 339 -2.61 37.10 3.32
CA LYS A 339 -2.68 35.88 2.48
C LYS A 339 -1.33 35.16 2.45
N ALA A 340 -0.23 35.90 2.30
CA ALA A 340 1.12 35.37 2.31
C ALA A 340 1.46 34.75 3.70
N ALA A 341 1.10 35.42 4.79
CA ALA A 341 1.30 34.89 6.16
C ALA A 341 0.52 33.59 6.38
N ILE A 342 -0.74 33.52 5.97
CA ILE A 342 -1.56 32.32 6.06
C ILE A 342 -0.91 31.18 5.24
N LEU A 343 -0.52 31.42 4.00
CA LEU A 343 0.14 30.42 3.16
C LEU A 343 1.44 29.93 3.77
N LEU A 344 2.28 30.84 4.25
CA LEU A 344 3.54 30.49 4.91
C LEU A 344 3.28 29.60 6.15
N PHE A 345 2.27 29.92 6.94
CA PHE A 345 1.91 29.18 8.13
C PHE A 345 1.42 27.76 7.81
N PHE A 346 0.56 27.61 6.78
CA PHE A 346 0.14 26.29 6.31
C PHE A 346 1.32 25.49 5.76
N THR A 347 2.17 26.11 4.94
CA THR A 347 3.31 25.44 4.31
C THR A 347 4.34 25.01 5.35
N ALA A 348 4.66 25.89 6.31
CA ALA A 348 5.60 25.58 7.39
C ALA A 348 5.08 24.44 8.28
N SER A 349 3.81 24.50 8.71
CA SER A 349 3.22 23.45 9.53
C SER A 349 3.17 22.11 8.80
N ALA A 350 2.74 22.09 7.54
CA ALA A 350 2.72 20.86 6.74
C ALA A 350 4.13 20.32 6.49
N GLY A 351 5.11 21.19 6.23
CA GLY A 351 6.50 20.80 6.04
C GLY A 351 7.14 20.20 7.28
N VAL A 352 6.90 20.78 8.45
CA VAL A 352 7.39 20.22 9.72
C VAL A 352 6.74 18.87 9.99
N GLN A 353 5.44 18.71 9.77
CA GLN A 353 4.75 17.43 9.90
C GLN A 353 5.33 16.38 8.94
N ALA A 354 5.55 16.76 7.69
CA ALA A 354 6.15 15.87 6.69
C ALA A 354 7.56 15.43 7.10
N TRP A 355 8.38 16.36 7.57
CA TRP A 355 9.71 16.07 8.08
C TRP A 355 9.68 15.11 9.27
N GLN A 356 8.79 15.32 10.26
CA GLN A 356 8.62 14.42 11.39
C GLN A 356 8.18 13.02 10.95
N ALA A 357 7.23 12.94 10.01
CA ALA A 357 6.78 11.67 9.45
C ALA A 357 7.90 10.92 8.71
N GLN A 358 8.75 11.63 7.95
CA GLN A 358 9.92 11.06 7.31
C GLN A 358 10.93 10.55 8.34
N GLN A 359 11.25 11.34 9.37
CA GLN A 359 12.17 10.92 10.43
C GLN A 359 11.68 9.66 11.16
N ALA A 360 10.38 9.54 11.39
CA ALA A 360 9.78 8.35 12.00
C ALA A 360 9.89 7.10 11.10
N MET A 361 9.83 7.28 9.78
CA MET A 361 9.93 6.18 8.80
C MET A 361 11.37 5.80 8.47
N GLN A 362 12.32 6.74 8.53
CA GLN A 362 13.70 6.57 8.06
C GLN A 362 14.43 5.35 8.67
N PRO A 363 14.32 5.05 9.97
CA PRO A 363 15.00 3.87 10.53
C PRO A 363 14.56 2.56 9.88
N ARG A 364 13.29 2.49 9.44
CA ARG A 364 12.75 1.31 8.77
C ARG A 364 13.20 1.24 7.31
N LEU A 365 13.26 2.36 6.61
CA LEU A 365 13.81 2.42 5.25
C LEU A 365 15.28 1.99 5.25
N ASN A 366 16.08 2.54 6.17
CA ASN A 366 17.49 2.18 6.32
C ASN A 366 17.69 0.69 6.63
N GLN A 367 16.78 0.10 7.40
CA GLN A 367 16.81 -1.35 7.65
C GLN A 367 16.63 -2.15 6.36
N PHE A 368 15.65 -1.79 5.52
CA PHE A 368 15.45 -2.47 4.23
C PHE A 368 16.67 -2.33 3.32
N ASP A 369 17.18 -1.11 3.20
CA ASP A 369 18.34 -0.83 2.35
C ASP A 369 19.58 -1.59 2.81
N ALA A 370 19.94 -1.52 4.08
CA ALA A 370 21.11 -2.20 4.63
C ALA A 370 21.02 -3.73 4.54
N VAL A 371 19.82 -4.29 4.75
CA VAL A 371 19.62 -5.73 4.64
C VAL A 371 19.64 -6.17 3.18
N TYR A 372 19.06 -5.39 2.28
CA TYR A 372 19.11 -5.68 0.85
C TYR A 372 20.54 -5.65 0.32
N GLU A 373 21.34 -4.64 0.68
CA GLU A 373 22.76 -4.56 0.34
C GLU A 373 23.57 -5.76 0.88
N PHE A 374 23.28 -6.20 2.10
CA PHE A 374 23.88 -7.42 2.64
C PHE A 374 23.57 -8.66 1.79
N PHE A 375 22.36 -8.76 1.23
CA PHE A 375 21.97 -9.89 0.39
C PHE A 375 22.52 -9.81 -1.04
N LEU A 376 22.91 -8.64 -1.50
CA LEU A 376 23.59 -8.50 -2.79
C LEU A 376 25.04 -9.02 -2.75
N GLN A 377 25.70 -8.91 -1.59
CA GLN A 377 27.09 -9.36 -1.39
C GLN A 377 27.24 -10.12 -0.07
N PRO A 378 26.62 -11.31 0.03
CA PRO A 378 26.63 -12.05 1.27
C PRO A 378 28.04 -12.58 1.58
N PRO A 379 28.48 -12.50 2.83
CA PRO A 379 29.73 -13.14 3.22
C PRO A 379 29.58 -14.68 3.09
N PRO A 380 30.66 -15.39 2.72
CA PRO A 380 30.62 -16.85 2.61
C PRO A 380 30.10 -17.51 3.88
N GLY A 381 29.11 -18.42 3.75
CA GLY A 381 28.46 -19.04 4.90
C GLY A 381 27.66 -18.08 5.77
N GLY A 382 27.33 -16.89 5.28
CA GLY A 382 26.56 -15.89 5.99
C GLY A 382 25.09 -16.28 6.14
N ILE A 383 24.56 -16.06 7.32
CA ILE A 383 23.17 -16.30 7.69
C ILE A 383 22.61 -15.01 8.27
N TYR A 384 21.50 -14.52 7.73
CA TYR A 384 20.81 -13.36 8.29
C TYR A 384 19.77 -13.79 9.34
N TYR A 385 19.82 -13.17 10.51
CA TYR A 385 18.88 -13.40 11.59
C TYR A 385 17.93 -12.20 11.77
N SER A 386 16.63 -12.43 11.61
CA SER A 386 15.60 -11.47 11.95
C SER A 386 14.88 -11.86 13.23
N ARG A 387 14.72 -10.92 14.15
CA ARG A 387 14.04 -11.14 15.42
C ARG A 387 12.52 -11.04 15.31
N GLU A 388 12.03 -10.28 14.32
CA GLU A 388 10.62 -9.95 14.16
C GLU A 388 10.05 -10.65 12.92
N ILE A 389 9.04 -11.48 13.12
CA ILE A 389 8.38 -12.24 12.04
C ILE A 389 7.85 -11.32 10.93
N LYS A 390 7.30 -10.15 11.29
CA LYS A 390 6.77 -9.20 10.32
C LYS A 390 7.86 -8.63 9.40
N ASP A 391 9.01 -8.28 9.97
CA ASP A 391 10.16 -7.79 9.20
C ASP A 391 10.74 -8.87 8.31
N ALA A 392 10.82 -10.10 8.83
CA ALA A 392 11.26 -11.25 8.06
C ALA A 392 10.33 -11.55 6.88
N TYR A 393 9.02 -11.40 7.05
CA TYR A 393 8.05 -11.56 5.96
C TYR A 393 8.32 -10.58 4.82
N TYR A 394 8.45 -9.29 5.12
CA TYR A 394 8.71 -8.29 4.08
C TYR A 394 10.07 -8.52 3.40
N LEU A 395 11.11 -8.84 4.18
CA LEU A 395 12.44 -9.13 3.64
C LEU A 395 12.41 -10.37 2.73
N ASP A 396 11.77 -11.46 3.16
CA ASP A 396 11.63 -12.66 2.34
C ASP A 396 10.86 -12.38 1.04
N THR A 397 9.81 -11.59 1.12
CA THR A 397 9.02 -11.18 -0.06
C THR A 397 9.86 -10.34 -1.02
N VAL A 398 10.64 -9.37 -0.50
CA VAL A 398 11.54 -8.54 -1.32
C VAL A 398 12.60 -9.40 -1.99
N LEU A 399 13.25 -10.31 -1.26
CA LEU A 399 14.31 -11.16 -1.80
C LEU A 399 13.80 -12.14 -2.88
N ASN A 400 12.63 -12.75 -2.64
CA ASN A 400 12.03 -13.63 -3.64
C ASN A 400 11.58 -12.87 -4.89
N GLY A 401 10.91 -11.73 -4.73
CA GLY A 401 10.51 -10.88 -5.85
C GLY A 401 11.69 -10.38 -6.65
N ALA A 402 12.74 -9.91 -5.96
CA ALA A 402 13.99 -9.49 -6.58
C ALA A 402 14.64 -10.62 -7.40
N ARG A 403 14.68 -11.83 -6.85
CA ARG A 403 15.20 -13.01 -7.55
C ARG A 403 14.42 -13.33 -8.83
N TYR A 404 13.09 -13.32 -8.78
CA TYR A 404 12.27 -13.56 -9.99
C TYR A 404 12.41 -12.45 -11.02
N ALA A 405 12.48 -11.20 -10.58
CA ALA A 405 12.70 -10.06 -11.47
C ALA A 405 14.08 -10.10 -12.13
N GLN A 406 15.12 -10.44 -11.37
CA GLN A 406 16.47 -10.62 -11.90
C GLN A 406 16.51 -11.77 -12.91
N ALA A 407 15.89 -12.91 -12.60
CA ALA A 407 15.80 -14.04 -13.53
C ALA A 407 15.10 -13.65 -14.84
N ARG A 408 14.03 -12.87 -14.79
CA ARG A 408 13.34 -12.36 -15.98
C ARG A 408 14.23 -11.45 -16.83
N VAL A 409 15.04 -10.60 -16.21
CA VAL A 409 15.86 -9.61 -16.91
C VAL A 409 17.17 -10.21 -17.43
N SER A 410 17.87 -11.03 -16.62
CA SER A 410 19.20 -11.58 -16.96
C SER A 410 19.21 -13.03 -17.42
N GLY A 411 18.11 -13.76 -17.20
CA GLY A 411 18.06 -15.22 -17.42
C GLY A 411 18.74 -16.04 -16.33
N GLU A 412 19.30 -15.41 -15.29
CA GLU A 412 20.04 -16.08 -14.22
C GLU A 412 19.26 -16.03 -12.91
N THR A 413 19.02 -17.20 -12.30
CA THR A 413 18.43 -17.29 -10.96
C THR A 413 19.52 -17.34 -9.90
N GLY A 414 19.67 -16.26 -9.12
CA GLY A 414 20.57 -16.26 -7.96
C GLY A 414 20.13 -17.28 -6.89
N GLU A 415 21.09 -17.80 -6.13
CA GLU A 415 20.80 -18.63 -4.97
C GLU A 415 20.05 -17.84 -3.89
N LYS A 416 19.02 -18.48 -3.32
CA LYS A 416 18.29 -17.91 -2.18
C LYS A 416 19.15 -18.01 -0.93
N LEU A 417 19.41 -16.89 -0.30
CA LEU A 417 20.13 -16.86 0.97
C LEU A 417 19.23 -17.33 2.13
N PRO A 418 19.80 -18.07 3.06
CA PRO A 418 19.07 -18.51 4.23
C PRO A 418 18.73 -17.34 5.16
N LEU A 419 17.45 -17.21 5.49
CA LEU A 419 16.91 -16.22 6.41
C LEU A 419 16.37 -16.93 7.65
N PHE A 420 16.95 -16.68 8.81
CA PHE A 420 16.47 -17.22 10.07
C PHE A 420 15.56 -16.24 10.80
N MET A 421 14.42 -16.72 11.24
CA MET A 421 13.42 -15.91 11.94
C MET A 421 13.38 -16.14 13.45
N ASP A 422 13.97 -17.24 13.98
CA ASP A 422 13.84 -17.67 15.38
C ASP A 422 15.19 -17.94 16.07
N SER A 423 15.20 -17.60 17.32
CA SER A 423 16.36 -17.78 18.18
C SER A 423 16.68 -19.23 18.55
N ARG A 424 15.73 -20.16 18.38
CA ARG A 424 15.97 -21.59 18.66
C ARG A 424 17.04 -22.17 17.74
N ASN A 425 17.03 -21.75 16.53
CA ASN A 425 17.92 -22.23 15.49
C ASN A 425 19.33 -21.69 15.61
N LEU A 426 19.49 -20.50 16.20
CA LEU A 426 20.81 -19.98 16.50
C LEU A 426 21.63 -20.87 17.43
N ARG A 427 20.98 -21.75 18.21
CA ARG A 427 21.66 -22.69 19.11
C ARG A 427 22.29 -23.90 18.40
N SER A 428 21.73 -24.27 17.25
CA SER A 428 22.19 -25.43 16.47
C SER A 428 23.18 -25.05 15.36
N ILE A 429 23.39 -23.74 15.14
CA ILE A 429 24.32 -23.28 14.12
C ILE A 429 25.76 -23.54 14.57
N ASP A 430 26.50 -24.22 13.73
CA ASP A 430 27.96 -24.29 13.84
C ASP A 430 28.57 -22.95 13.43
N THR A 431 28.83 -22.12 14.44
CA THR A 431 29.41 -20.78 14.24
C THR A 431 30.89 -20.79 13.89
N GLU A 432 31.54 -21.95 13.80
CA GLU A 432 32.90 -22.07 13.25
C GLU A 432 32.86 -22.10 11.73
N GLN A 433 31.81 -22.68 11.16
CA GLN A 433 31.64 -22.78 9.71
C GLN A 433 30.72 -21.69 9.13
N LYS A 434 29.76 -21.18 9.92
CA LYS A 434 28.75 -20.23 9.47
C LYS A 434 28.79 -18.94 10.30
N SER A 435 28.75 -17.80 9.65
CA SER A 435 28.65 -16.50 10.32
C SER A 435 27.21 -16.04 10.40
N VAL A 436 26.80 -15.50 11.55
CA VAL A 436 25.44 -15.02 11.79
C VAL A 436 25.41 -13.50 11.82
N TRP A 437 24.54 -12.92 11.04
CA TRP A 437 24.41 -11.49 10.83
C TRP A 437 23.03 -10.99 11.20
N ARG A 438 22.95 -9.76 11.74
CA ARG A 438 21.71 -9.14 12.15
C ARG A 438 21.76 -7.64 11.93
N TYR A 439 20.63 -7.05 11.55
CA TYR A 439 20.50 -5.60 11.52
C TYR A 439 20.54 -5.02 12.95
N ASP A 440 21.37 -4.05 13.15
CA ASP A 440 21.50 -3.30 14.40
C ASP A 440 20.98 -1.87 14.19
N ARG A 441 20.06 -1.45 15.09
CA ARG A 441 19.40 -0.15 14.98
C ARG A 441 20.30 1.03 15.36
N ASP A 442 21.30 0.78 16.20
CA ASP A 442 22.17 1.84 16.71
C ASP A 442 23.16 2.29 15.63
N CYS A 443 23.78 1.37 14.90
CA CYS A 443 24.62 1.69 13.76
C CYS A 443 23.85 1.81 12.43
N GLN A 444 22.58 1.39 12.38
CA GLN A 444 21.81 1.25 11.15
C GLN A 444 22.51 0.38 10.09
N CYS A 445 23.18 -0.65 10.51
CA CYS A 445 23.98 -1.52 9.69
C CYS A 445 23.76 -3.01 10.02
N VAL A 446 24.19 -3.92 9.13
CA VAL A 446 24.16 -5.38 9.38
C VAL A 446 25.48 -5.78 10.05
N LEU A 447 25.38 -6.27 11.31
CA LEU A 447 26.52 -6.68 12.12
C LEU A 447 26.64 -8.19 12.22
N ASN A 448 27.88 -8.68 12.24
CA ASN A 448 28.19 -10.05 12.61
C ASN A 448 28.00 -10.24 14.11
N ILE A 449 27.11 -11.17 14.49
CA ILE A 449 26.79 -11.51 15.88
C ILE A 449 27.28 -12.90 16.30
N SER A 450 28.09 -13.58 15.47
CA SER A 450 28.58 -14.95 15.71
C SER A 450 29.23 -15.11 17.08
N ASP A 451 30.09 -14.17 17.48
CA ASP A 451 30.78 -14.20 18.77
C ASP A 451 29.82 -14.06 19.98
N ARG A 452 28.73 -13.28 19.82
CA ARG A 452 27.68 -13.18 20.85
C ARG A 452 26.94 -14.50 21.02
N ILE A 453 26.82 -15.29 19.95
CA ILE A 453 26.16 -16.59 19.97
C ILE A 453 27.09 -17.64 20.59
N LYS A 454 28.39 -17.63 20.24
CA LYS A 454 29.42 -18.48 20.84
C LYS A 454 29.53 -18.28 22.36
N SER A 455 29.46 -17.03 22.82
CA SER A 455 29.61 -16.71 24.25
C SER A 455 28.43 -17.14 25.16
N GLY A 456 27.48 -17.89 24.64
CA GLY A 456 26.37 -18.44 25.41
C GLY A 456 25.25 -17.45 25.78
N LYS A 457 25.37 -16.17 25.44
CA LYS A 457 24.27 -15.17 25.57
C LYS A 457 23.23 -15.36 24.47
N LYS A 458 22.70 -16.58 24.38
CA LYS A 458 21.71 -16.93 23.34
C LYS A 458 20.38 -16.26 23.65
N PRO A 459 19.72 -15.62 22.67
CA PRO A 459 18.40 -15.07 22.87
C PRO A 459 17.42 -16.17 23.30
N LYS A 460 16.50 -15.85 24.19
CA LYS A 460 15.47 -16.83 24.60
C LYS A 460 14.56 -17.13 23.42
N PRO A 461 14.28 -18.42 23.12
CA PRO A 461 13.37 -18.76 22.05
C PRO A 461 11.97 -18.20 22.33
N LYS A 462 11.34 -17.61 21.32
CA LYS A 462 9.90 -17.33 21.35
C LYS A 462 9.17 -18.61 20.92
N ALA A 463 8.06 -18.92 21.59
CA ALA A 463 7.19 -20.01 21.18
C ALA A 463 6.71 -19.80 19.73
N PRO A 464 6.58 -20.87 18.92
CA PRO A 464 6.03 -20.76 17.58
C PRO A 464 4.66 -20.08 17.63
N LYS A 465 4.40 -19.19 16.71
CA LYS A 465 3.13 -18.48 16.64
C LYS A 465 2.23 -19.16 15.63
N VAL A 466 1.00 -19.44 16.05
CA VAL A 466 -0.08 -19.76 15.12
C VAL A 466 -0.67 -18.44 14.67
N LEU A 467 -0.52 -18.12 13.40
CA LEU A 467 -1.22 -17.02 12.78
C LEU A 467 -2.55 -17.55 12.25
N THR A 468 -3.64 -17.27 12.94
CA THR A 468 -4.98 -17.61 12.45
C THR A 468 -5.42 -16.51 11.52
N VAL A 469 -5.55 -16.82 10.24
CA VAL A 469 -6.02 -15.89 9.22
C VAL A 469 -7.41 -16.33 8.79
N ALA A 470 -8.43 -15.53 9.08
CA ALA A 470 -9.75 -15.72 8.49
C ALA A 470 -9.71 -15.22 7.04
N ILE A 471 -9.85 -16.10 6.07
CA ILE A 471 -9.77 -15.75 4.66
C ILE A 471 -11.02 -16.27 3.94
N SER A 472 -11.61 -15.42 3.10
CA SER A 472 -12.61 -15.82 2.12
C SER A 472 -11.91 -16.25 0.82
N PRO A 473 -12.27 -17.40 0.20
CA PRO A 473 -11.68 -17.81 -1.08
C PRO A 473 -11.98 -16.78 -2.19
N PRO A 474 -11.19 -16.73 -3.26
CA PRO A 474 -10.15 -17.62 -3.70
C PRO A 474 -8.74 -17.14 -3.35
N TYR A 475 -7.83 -18.08 -3.23
CA TYR A 475 -6.43 -17.85 -2.81
C TYR A 475 -5.49 -17.71 -4.00
N PRO A 476 -4.32 -17.05 -3.82
CA PRO A 476 -3.34 -16.94 -4.87
C PRO A 476 -2.83 -18.32 -5.30
N PRO A 477 -2.59 -18.54 -6.59
CA PRO A 477 -2.12 -19.83 -7.14
C PRO A 477 -0.65 -20.15 -6.81
N LEU A 478 -0.12 -19.63 -5.71
CA LEU A 478 1.31 -19.63 -5.37
C LEU A 478 1.71 -20.70 -4.35
N PHE A 479 0.79 -21.60 -3.96
CA PHE A 479 1.07 -22.59 -2.93
C PHE A 479 1.46 -23.92 -3.56
N GLU A 480 2.70 -24.33 -3.30
CA GLU A 480 3.13 -25.71 -3.55
C GLU A 480 2.61 -26.61 -2.41
N ALA A 481 2.26 -27.86 -2.75
CA ALA A 481 1.93 -28.86 -1.72
C ALA A 481 3.17 -29.16 -0.87
N ALA A 482 3.05 -29.06 0.46
CA ALA A 482 4.13 -29.48 1.34
C ALA A 482 4.22 -31.01 1.36
N PRO A 483 5.42 -31.59 1.29
CA PRO A 483 5.57 -33.00 1.61
C PRO A 483 5.25 -33.21 3.09
N GLY A 484 4.22 -34.00 3.36
CA GLY A 484 3.75 -34.25 4.71
C GLY A 484 2.32 -34.78 4.75
N SER A 485 1.84 -35.09 5.93
CA SER A 485 0.44 -35.45 6.14
C SER A 485 -0.11 -34.78 7.39
N ILE A 486 -1.40 -34.59 7.42
CA ILE A 486 -2.12 -34.17 8.61
C ILE A 486 -3.25 -35.13 8.92
N SER A 487 -3.51 -35.34 10.20
CA SER A 487 -4.69 -36.01 10.70
C SER A 487 -5.42 -35.12 11.70
N MET A 488 -6.74 -35.26 11.76
CA MET A 488 -7.57 -34.50 12.68
C MET A 488 -8.24 -35.43 13.67
N SER A 489 -8.25 -35.03 14.94
CA SER A 489 -9.00 -35.70 16.00
C SER A 489 -9.87 -34.68 16.74
N GLN A 490 -10.99 -35.15 17.29
CA GLN A 490 -11.93 -34.35 18.06
C GLN A 490 -12.01 -34.87 19.48
N PRO A 491 -11.06 -34.50 20.36
CA PRO A 491 -10.99 -35.06 21.70
C PRO A 491 -12.17 -34.68 22.60
N ASN A 492 -12.87 -33.57 22.29
CA ASN A 492 -14.11 -33.20 22.97
C ASN A 492 -14.99 -32.30 22.07
N GLU A 493 -16.17 -31.90 22.55
CA GLU A 493 -17.14 -31.11 21.77
C GLU A 493 -16.68 -29.71 21.33
N GLN A 494 -15.66 -29.15 21.96
CA GLN A 494 -15.15 -27.80 21.66
C GLN A 494 -13.73 -27.80 21.10
N ARG A 495 -13.03 -28.95 21.12
CA ARG A 495 -11.63 -29.02 20.71
C ARG A 495 -11.44 -29.81 19.43
N LEU A 496 -10.74 -29.21 18.49
CA LEU A 496 -10.15 -29.85 17.32
C LEU A 496 -8.63 -29.97 17.53
N GLN A 497 -8.11 -31.16 17.34
CA GLN A 497 -6.68 -31.43 17.44
C GLN A 497 -6.17 -31.86 16.06
N ILE A 498 -5.19 -31.15 15.54
CA ILE A 498 -4.58 -31.42 14.26
C ILE A 498 -3.17 -31.88 14.52
N HIS A 499 -2.90 -33.14 14.15
CA HIS A 499 -1.57 -33.75 14.19
C HIS A 499 -1.03 -33.74 12.77
N GLY A 500 0.18 -33.30 12.60
CA GLY A 500 0.81 -33.29 11.29
C GLY A 500 2.29 -33.61 11.38
N HIS A 501 2.82 -34.09 10.29
CA HIS A 501 4.25 -34.14 10.09
C HIS A 501 4.61 -33.47 8.77
N SER A 502 5.72 -32.82 8.76
CA SER A 502 6.25 -32.11 7.60
C SER A 502 7.70 -32.50 7.43
N VAL A 503 8.06 -32.83 6.20
CA VAL A 503 9.44 -33.12 5.82
C VAL A 503 10.07 -31.80 5.39
N HIS A 504 11.13 -31.41 6.10
CA HIS A 504 11.90 -30.21 5.77
C HIS A 504 13.38 -30.51 5.75
N PRO A 505 14.18 -29.78 4.95
CA PRO A 505 15.64 -29.84 5.04
C PRO A 505 16.11 -29.55 6.46
N ALA A 506 17.15 -30.23 6.90
CA ALA A 506 17.64 -30.22 8.28
C ALA A 506 17.98 -28.82 8.85
N ASP A 507 18.22 -27.85 7.97
CA ASP A 507 18.56 -26.48 8.32
C ASP A 507 17.34 -25.55 8.47
N ASP A 508 16.14 -26.04 8.22
CA ASP A 508 14.90 -25.25 8.11
C ASP A 508 14.08 -25.40 9.40
N LEU A 509 14.52 -24.73 10.44
CA LEU A 509 14.04 -24.96 11.80
C LEU A 509 12.87 -24.07 12.23
N GLU A 510 12.36 -23.20 11.35
CA GLU A 510 11.22 -22.34 11.67
C GLU A 510 10.04 -22.55 10.77
N HIS A 511 9.01 -23.04 11.42
CA HIS A 511 7.72 -23.19 10.78
C HIS A 511 6.70 -22.25 11.41
N GLU A 512 6.11 -21.43 10.61
CA GLU A 512 4.88 -20.75 10.94
C GLU A 512 3.74 -21.61 10.40
N ILE A 513 2.88 -22.10 11.30
CA ILE A 513 1.65 -22.78 10.90
C ILE A 513 0.56 -21.74 10.79
N ILE A 514 0.04 -21.57 9.58
CA ILE A 514 -1.04 -20.63 9.27
C ILE A 514 -2.32 -21.45 9.13
N LEU A 515 -3.27 -21.21 10.01
CA LEU A 515 -4.61 -21.78 9.90
C LEU A 515 -5.50 -20.83 9.12
N ILE A 516 -6.02 -21.32 8.00
CA ILE A 516 -7.05 -20.65 7.23
C ILE A 516 -8.39 -21.25 7.63
N THR A 517 -9.29 -20.44 8.13
CA THR A 517 -10.60 -20.85 8.60
C THR A 517 -11.67 -19.79 8.30
N PRO A 518 -12.93 -20.18 8.06
CA PRO A 518 -14.02 -19.22 7.88
C PRO A 518 -14.40 -18.48 9.19
N LEU A 519 -13.82 -18.88 10.33
CA LEU A 519 -14.13 -18.32 11.65
C LEU A 519 -13.19 -17.15 11.97
N GLN A 520 -13.69 -16.19 12.76
CA GLN A 520 -12.89 -15.08 13.22
C GLN A 520 -11.78 -15.53 14.19
N PRO A 521 -10.56 -14.95 14.10
CA PRO A 521 -9.42 -15.33 14.95
C PRO A 521 -9.69 -15.24 16.46
N LYS A 522 -10.57 -14.31 16.89
CA LYS A 522 -10.95 -14.15 18.30
C LYS A 522 -11.82 -15.28 18.87
N GLN A 523 -12.41 -16.09 18.00
CA GLN A 523 -13.27 -17.22 18.40
C GLN A 523 -12.50 -18.51 18.60
N ILE A 524 -11.18 -18.48 18.34
CA ILE A 524 -10.35 -19.68 18.38
C ILE A 524 -9.19 -19.42 19.34
N LYS A 525 -9.04 -20.29 20.34
CA LYS A 525 -7.82 -20.36 21.15
C LYS A 525 -6.94 -21.46 20.59
N SER A 526 -5.71 -21.14 20.26
CA SER A 526 -4.77 -22.08 19.65
C SER A 526 -3.58 -22.35 20.56
N ASN A 527 -3.17 -23.62 20.62
CA ASN A 527 -1.93 -24.05 21.25
C ASN A 527 -1.19 -24.98 20.30
N LEU A 528 0.04 -24.63 19.96
CA LEU A 528 0.89 -25.38 19.05
C LEU A 528 2.06 -25.97 19.82
N SER A 529 2.26 -27.29 19.71
CA SER A 529 3.50 -27.99 20.09
C SER A 529 4.17 -28.54 18.84
N VAL A 530 5.47 -28.36 18.75
CA VAL A 530 6.29 -28.88 17.65
C VAL A 530 7.42 -29.71 18.26
N GLU A 531 7.52 -30.95 17.82
CA GLU A 531 8.58 -31.88 18.25
C GLU A 531 9.39 -32.29 17.02
N LYS A 532 10.72 -32.30 17.16
CA LYS A 532 11.61 -32.85 16.14
C LYS A 532 11.62 -34.37 16.26
N SER A 533 11.35 -35.04 15.15
CA SER A 533 11.52 -36.51 15.10
C SER A 533 13.01 -36.87 15.16
N GLU A 534 13.32 -38.06 15.63
CA GLU A 534 14.69 -38.61 15.68
C GLU A 534 15.29 -38.76 14.25
N SER A 535 14.47 -38.89 13.23
CA SER A 535 14.91 -38.77 11.83
C SER A 535 15.07 -37.28 11.45
N ALA A 536 16.25 -36.91 10.98
CA ALA A 536 16.75 -35.52 10.85
C ALA A 536 15.85 -34.54 10.09
N ASP A 537 14.91 -35.02 9.29
CA ASP A 537 14.16 -34.22 8.34
C ASP A 537 12.64 -34.19 8.56
N VAL A 538 12.16 -34.73 9.67
CA VAL A 538 10.72 -34.79 9.96
C VAL A 538 10.37 -34.04 11.23
N TYR A 539 9.47 -33.06 11.14
CA TYR A 539 8.89 -32.39 12.28
C TYR A 539 7.47 -32.86 12.50
N GLN A 540 7.18 -33.27 13.74
CA GLN A 540 5.82 -33.56 14.18
C GLN A 540 5.27 -32.31 14.89
N PHE A 541 4.05 -31.93 14.57
CA PHE A 541 3.36 -30.85 15.27
C PHE A 541 1.97 -31.31 15.72
N THR A 542 1.56 -30.76 16.84
CA THR A 542 0.19 -30.88 17.34
C THR A 542 -0.37 -29.48 17.53
N LEU A 543 -1.42 -29.16 16.77
CA LEU A 543 -2.15 -27.90 16.89
C LEU A 543 -3.50 -28.19 17.55
N ALA A 544 -3.67 -27.75 18.79
CA ALA A 544 -4.94 -27.80 19.49
C ALA A 544 -5.69 -26.49 19.31
N LEU A 545 -6.93 -26.57 18.86
CA LEU A 545 -7.83 -25.44 18.59
C LEU A 545 -9.08 -25.60 19.46
N ASP A 546 -9.32 -24.63 20.35
CA ASP A 546 -10.51 -24.58 21.18
C ASP A 546 -11.49 -23.55 20.59
N TYR A 547 -12.71 -24.00 20.36
CA TYR A 547 -13.80 -23.23 19.77
C TYR A 547 -14.87 -22.90 20.80
N ALA A 548 -15.66 -21.84 20.55
CA ALA A 548 -16.73 -21.43 21.46
C ALA A 548 -17.85 -22.46 21.54
N ASP A 549 -18.11 -23.17 20.45
CA ASP A 549 -19.19 -24.14 20.33
C ASP A 549 -18.88 -25.26 19.32
N ARG A 550 -19.71 -26.31 19.36
CA ARG A 550 -19.56 -27.50 18.51
C ARG A 550 -19.74 -27.19 17.02
N ASN A 551 -20.67 -26.27 16.66
CA ASN A 551 -20.94 -25.94 15.26
C ASN A 551 -19.74 -25.23 14.65
N SER A 552 -19.12 -24.30 15.38
CA SER A 552 -17.89 -23.60 14.98
C SER A 552 -16.74 -24.58 14.76
N ARG A 553 -16.57 -25.57 15.66
CA ARG A 553 -15.59 -26.64 15.52
C ARG A 553 -15.84 -27.47 14.27
N ASP A 554 -17.07 -27.94 14.06
CA ASP A 554 -17.41 -28.80 12.93
C ASP A 554 -17.29 -28.06 11.59
N LEU A 555 -17.61 -26.77 11.56
CA LEU A 555 -17.37 -25.90 10.41
C LEU A 555 -15.88 -25.76 10.12
N ALA A 556 -15.08 -25.52 11.14
CA ALA A 556 -13.63 -25.41 10.99
C ALA A 556 -12.98 -26.74 10.54
N ALA A 557 -13.43 -27.86 11.07
CA ALA A 557 -12.92 -29.17 10.66
C ALA A 557 -13.18 -29.47 9.18
N LYS A 558 -14.30 -28.97 8.63
CA LYS A 558 -14.66 -29.15 7.21
C LYS A 558 -14.05 -28.13 6.27
N GLN A 559 -13.79 -26.91 6.73
CA GLN A 559 -13.46 -25.77 5.86
C GLN A 559 -12.13 -25.10 6.19
N SER A 560 -11.35 -25.62 7.13
CA SER A 560 -10.03 -25.06 7.47
C SER A 560 -8.91 -25.73 6.71
N CYS A 561 -7.95 -24.92 6.27
CA CYS A 561 -6.69 -25.36 5.67
C CYS A 561 -5.51 -24.98 6.54
N LEU A 562 -4.50 -25.81 6.55
CA LEU A 562 -3.21 -25.54 7.17
C LEU A 562 -2.17 -25.23 6.11
N LEU A 563 -1.53 -24.09 6.26
CA LEU A 563 -0.35 -23.72 5.50
C LEU A 563 0.86 -23.83 6.42
N ILE A 564 1.96 -24.33 5.89
CA ILE A 564 3.27 -24.23 6.53
C ILE A 564 4.10 -23.22 5.77
N ARG A 565 4.66 -22.29 6.51
CA ARG A 565 5.66 -21.37 6.04
C ARG A 565 6.96 -21.62 6.78
N SER A 566 8.02 -21.86 6.05
CA SER A 566 9.37 -21.83 6.59
C SER A 566 10.10 -20.58 6.11
N ALA A 567 11.18 -20.22 6.83
CA ALA A 567 12.02 -19.08 6.46
C ALA A 567 12.62 -19.20 5.05
N TYR A 568 12.67 -20.40 4.49
CA TYR A 568 13.43 -20.71 3.26
C TYR A 568 12.58 -21.22 2.11
N SER A 569 11.31 -21.49 2.35
CA SER A 569 10.45 -22.07 1.32
C SER A 569 9.28 -21.16 1.03
N PRO A 570 8.75 -21.19 -0.20
CA PRO A 570 7.45 -20.61 -0.47
C PRO A 570 6.42 -21.19 0.52
N ILE A 571 5.37 -20.42 0.82
CA ILE A 571 4.27 -20.91 1.63
C ILE A 571 3.76 -22.21 1.02
N ARG A 572 3.80 -23.30 1.79
CA ARG A 572 3.36 -24.61 1.36
C ARG A 572 2.06 -24.98 2.02
N LEU A 573 1.18 -25.62 1.26
CA LEU A 573 -0.11 -26.07 1.72
C LEU A 573 0.01 -27.45 2.34
N LEU A 574 -0.29 -27.56 3.64
CA LEU A 574 -0.64 -28.84 4.25
C LEU A 574 -2.14 -29.07 4.04
N ALA A 575 -2.47 -29.80 3.00
CA ALA A 575 -3.85 -30.04 2.65
C ALA A 575 -4.58 -30.87 3.72
N ASN A 576 -5.73 -30.39 4.18
CA ASN A 576 -6.73 -31.26 4.77
C ASN A 576 -7.55 -31.88 3.62
N PRO A 577 -7.45 -33.19 3.36
CA PRO A 577 -8.19 -33.83 2.26
C PRO A 577 -9.72 -33.74 2.39
N GLN A 578 -10.23 -33.33 3.55
CA GLN A 578 -11.66 -33.18 3.82
C GLN A 578 -12.17 -31.73 3.65
N ALA A 579 -11.29 -30.76 3.47
CA ALA A 579 -11.70 -29.36 3.35
C ALA A 579 -11.85 -28.97 1.88
N SER A 580 -13.06 -28.57 1.47
CA SER A 580 -13.35 -28.08 0.10
C SER A 580 -12.45 -26.88 -0.27
N ALA A 581 -12.21 -25.97 0.66
CA ALA A 581 -11.32 -24.83 0.48
C ALA A 581 -9.87 -25.23 0.14
N CYS A 582 -9.38 -26.38 0.65
CA CYS A 582 -8.05 -26.89 0.32
C CYS A 582 -8.01 -27.50 -1.07
N ASN A 583 -9.10 -28.16 -1.50
CA ASN A 583 -9.19 -28.71 -2.85
C ASN A 583 -9.19 -27.60 -3.91
N ASP A 584 -9.87 -26.48 -3.64
CA ASP A 584 -9.85 -25.32 -4.52
C ASP A 584 -8.46 -24.70 -4.62
N LEU A 585 -7.70 -24.67 -3.53
CA LEU A 585 -6.31 -24.23 -3.51
C LEU A 585 -5.36 -25.17 -4.24
N LEU A 586 -5.58 -26.47 -4.14
CA LEU A 586 -4.76 -27.50 -4.81
C LEU A 586 -5.12 -27.65 -6.30
N SER A 587 -6.36 -27.34 -6.69
CA SER A 587 -6.84 -27.41 -8.08
C SER A 587 -6.52 -26.18 -8.90
N ALA A 588 -6.17 -25.07 -8.27
CA ALA A 588 -5.61 -23.91 -8.97
C ALA A 588 -4.23 -24.29 -9.52
N LYS A 589 -4.20 -24.77 -10.76
CA LYS A 589 -2.94 -24.99 -11.49
C LYS A 589 -2.17 -23.68 -11.59
N PRO A 590 -0.81 -23.75 -11.50
CA PRO A 590 0.05 -22.59 -11.65
C PRO A 590 -0.11 -21.90 -13.00
#